data_74ea5fd472b74ad0b0b2c0e714157258
#
_entry.id   74ea5fd472b74ad0b0b2c0e714157258
#
_cell.length_a   1.000
_cell.length_b   1.000
_cell.length_c   1.000
_cell.angle_alpha   90.00
_cell.angle_beta   90.00
_cell.angle_gamma   90.00
#
_symmetry.space_group_name_H-M   'P 1'
#
loop_
_entity.id
_entity.type
_entity.pdbx_description
1 polymer ?
#
loop_
_entity_poly.entity_id
_entity_poly.type
_entity_poly.pdbx_seq_one_letter_code
_entity_poly.pdbx_strand_id
1 'polypeptide(L)'
;MNRNNFATFEKQKSNYSGIDTMDKINILWADDEIDLLKPHVLFLREKGYEVTTVTNGDDALEQVRTNNFEIIFLDENMPGLSGLETLSKIKNIKPGIPVIMITKSEEEQIMDDAIGSKIADYLIKPVNPNQILLSLKKNLENKRLISEKTTSSYQQEFRNLGMTLSDRLSWNEWEAVYKRLVYWELELEKSADESMYEILTSQKSEANHLFAKFIENNYLKWLKDPGKETPTMSHQLMKNKILPFVDANPEPVFMILIDNLRYDQWRIIQPVLDDMFRLQDDELYLSILPTATQYARNAIFAGLMPSEIEARFPKWWMNDEDEGGKNMHETDFLQDTLTRFRKDYKHSYTKVTNNTDGKNLVESIPQLLQNKLNVIVYNFVDMLSHARTEMDMIRELTDDEAAYRSLTLSWFQHSPLLEALRKLADKKVRLIITTDHGTIRVKEPTKIVGDRTLNTNLRYKQGKNMNYDKKEVFEIKNPADAFLPKQNLSQVFVFAKQDKFFAYPNNFNHYVTYYKNTLQHGGISLEEMIVPYATLVSK
;
A
#
# COMPACT_ATOMS: atom_id res chain seq x y z
N MET A 1 72.19 10.31 -30.01
CA MET A 1 71.92 9.70 -28.72
C MET A 1 70.44 9.82 -28.46
N ASN A 2 69.82 8.66 -28.37
CA ASN A 2 68.46 8.25 -27.93
C ASN A 2 67.18 8.90 -28.49
N ARG A 3 66.78 8.25 -29.56
CA ARG A 3 65.35 8.19 -30.03
C ARG A 3 64.56 7.19 -29.16
N ASN A 4 64.08 7.56 -27.98
CA ASN A 4 63.19 6.66 -27.20
C ASN A 4 62.23 7.39 -26.23
N ASN A 5 61.93 8.66 -26.48
CA ASN A 5 60.98 9.41 -25.61
C ASN A 5 59.75 9.97 -26.34
N PHE A 6 59.44 9.49 -27.56
CA PHE A 6 58.23 9.92 -28.28
C PHE A 6 57.12 8.84 -28.35
N ALA A 7 57.39 7.61 -27.88
CA ALA A 7 56.42 6.51 -27.94
C ALA A 7 55.56 6.34 -26.67
N THR A 8 55.80 7.13 -25.60
CA THR A 8 55.07 7.01 -24.32
C THR A 8 53.95 8.04 -24.16
N PHE A 9 53.85 9.02 -25.06
CA PHE A 9 52.81 10.04 -25.02
C PHE A 9 51.57 9.72 -25.89
N GLU A 10 51.68 8.78 -26.81
CA GLU A 10 50.51 8.35 -27.64
C GLU A 10 49.75 7.16 -27.05
N LYS A 11 50.28 6.45 -26.05
CA LYS A 11 49.57 5.35 -25.35
C LYS A 11 48.73 5.78 -24.15
N GLN A 12 48.75 7.07 -23.77
CA GLN A 12 47.91 7.62 -22.73
C GLN A 12 46.67 8.39 -23.25
N LYS A 13 46.47 8.48 -24.57
CA LYS A 13 45.29 9.09 -25.18
C LYS A 13 44.21 8.11 -25.65
N SER A 14 44.36 6.80 -25.40
CA SER A 14 43.37 5.79 -25.84
C SER A 14 42.57 5.15 -24.72
N ASN A 15 42.59 5.70 -23.49
CA ASN A 15 41.80 5.20 -22.36
C ASN A 15 40.85 6.26 -21.77
N TYR A 16 40.45 7.28 -22.56
CA TYR A 16 39.36 8.20 -22.23
C TYR A 16 38.34 8.20 -23.36
N SER A 17 37.78 7.03 -23.68
CA SER A 17 36.55 6.91 -24.48
C SER A 17 35.54 6.03 -23.77
N GLY A 18 35.34 6.29 -22.47
CA GLY A 18 34.11 6.08 -21.79
C GLY A 18 33.27 7.36 -21.99
N ILE A 19 32.79 7.59 -23.18
CA ILE A 19 31.65 8.51 -23.40
C ILE A 19 30.48 7.78 -22.74
N ASP A 20 30.12 8.25 -21.53
CA ASP A 20 28.77 8.05 -21.03
C ASP A 20 27.82 8.31 -22.21
N THR A 21 27.16 7.29 -22.68
CA THR A 21 25.94 7.41 -23.47
C THR A 21 24.92 8.01 -22.51
N MET A 22 24.90 9.35 -22.38
CA MET A 22 23.76 10.02 -21.78
C MET A 22 22.54 9.50 -22.55
N ASP A 23 21.67 8.78 -21.88
CA ASP A 23 20.39 8.37 -22.44
C ASP A 23 19.74 9.62 -23.03
N LYS A 24 19.40 9.57 -24.31
CA LYS A 24 18.80 10.71 -25.00
C LYS A 24 17.44 10.96 -24.35
N ILE A 25 17.21 12.18 -23.92
CA ILE A 25 15.92 12.61 -23.37
C ILE A 25 14.86 12.61 -24.47
N ASN A 26 13.83 11.79 -24.30
CA ASN A 26 12.75 11.64 -25.26
C ASN A 26 11.58 12.59 -24.92
N ILE A 27 11.17 13.39 -25.88
CA ILE A 27 10.10 14.37 -25.77
C ILE A 27 8.95 13.94 -26.69
N LEU A 28 7.72 13.91 -26.16
CA LEU A 28 6.52 13.85 -27.00
C LEU A 28 5.99 15.27 -27.20
N TRP A 29 5.67 15.64 -28.43
CA TRP A 29 5.05 16.92 -28.77
C TRP A 29 3.78 16.69 -29.58
N ALA A 30 2.63 16.98 -28.97
CA ALA A 30 1.32 16.92 -29.63
C ALA A 30 0.83 18.32 -29.94
N ASP A 31 0.62 18.61 -31.20
CA ASP A 31 0.14 19.92 -31.70
C ASP A 31 -0.43 19.71 -33.12
N ASP A 32 -1.63 20.18 -33.41
CA ASP A 32 -2.28 20.01 -34.74
C ASP A 32 -1.58 20.83 -35.83
N GLU A 33 -0.88 21.89 -35.46
CA GLU A 33 -0.06 22.72 -36.33
C GLU A 33 1.45 22.33 -36.28
N ILE A 34 1.79 21.10 -35.87
CA ILE A 34 3.17 20.65 -35.63
C ILE A 34 4.10 20.82 -36.84
N ASP A 35 3.56 20.81 -38.07
CA ASP A 35 4.32 21.06 -39.26
C ASP A 35 4.90 22.49 -39.33
N LEU A 36 4.22 23.47 -38.73
CA LEU A 36 4.69 24.85 -38.61
C LEU A 36 5.80 24.97 -37.52
N LEU A 37 5.87 24.02 -36.63
CA LEU A 37 6.83 23.97 -35.51
C LEU A 37 8.11 23.16 -35.85
N LYS A 38 8.27 22.69 -37.07
CA LYS A 38 9.49 21.99 -37.54
C LYS A 38 10.80 22.69 -37.16
N PRO A 39 10.93 24.03 -37.25
CA PRO A 39 12.16 24.70 -36.82
C PRO A 39 12.45 24.51 -35.31
N HIS A 40 11.41 24.48 -34.48
CA HIS A 40 11.54 24.24 -33.03
C HIS A 40 11.96 22.80 -32.73
N VAL A 41 11.37 21.84 -33.44
CA VAL A 41 11.74 20.41 -33.32
C VAL A 41 13.20 20.20 -33.73
N LEU A 42 13.63 20.79 -34.84
CA LEU A 42 15.03 20.73 -35.30
C LEU A 42 15.97 21.37 -34.29
N PHE A 43 15.63 22.52 -33.73
CA PHE A 43 16.41 23.19 -32.69
C PHE A 43 16.58 22.30 -31.44
N LEU A 44 15.52 21.62 -30.98
CA LEU A 44 15.62 20.70 -29.85
C LEU A 44 16.49 19.49 -30.17
N ARG A 45 16.38 18.93 -31.37
CA ARG A 45 17.25 17.82 -31.82
C ARG A 45 18.72 18.22 -31.89
N GLU A 46 19.02 19.43 -32.36
CA GLU A 46 20.39 19.98 -32.32
C GLU A 46 20.94 20.14 -30.89
N LYS A 47 20.04 20.33 -29.91
CA LYS A 47 20.39 20.37 -28.46
C LYS A 47 20.49 19.00 -27.79
N GLY A 48 20.34 17.90 -28.57
CA GLY A 48 20.54 16.54 -28.08
C GLY A 48 19.26 15.85 -27.57
N TYR A 49 18.08 16.46 -27.76
CA TYR A 49 16.80 15.87 -27.42
C TYR A 49 16.25 15.01 -28.57
N GLU A 50 15.57 13.92 -28.24
CA GLU A 50 14.82 13.15 -29.23
C GLU A 50 13.35 13.59 -29.18
N VAL A 51 12.78 14.03 -30.30
CA VAL A 51 11.40 14.59 -30.33
C VAL A 51 10.52 13.73 -31.21
N THR A 52 9.51 13.10 -30.63
CA THR A 52 8.40 12.43 -31.31
C THR A 52 7.25 13.41 -31.42
N THR A 53 6.70 13.55 -32.64
CA THR A 53 5.63 14.51 -32.92
C THR A 53 4.35 13.79 -33.31
N VAL A 54 3.20 14.27 -32.83
CA VAL A 54 1.86 13.80 -33.17
C VAL A 54 0.92 15.00 -33.37
N THR A 55 -0.19 14.80 -34.08
CA THR A 55 -1.09 15.89 -34.51
C THR A 55 -2.40 15.96 -33.73
N ASN A 56 -2.65 15.02 -32.80
CA ASN A 56 -3.89 14.94 -32.04
C ASN A 56 -3.70 14.23 -30.69
N GLY A 57 -4.70 14.32 -29.83
CA GLY A 57 -4.66 13.76 -28.49
C GLY A 57 -4.71 12.23 -28.44
N ASP A 58 -5.41 11.58 -29.38
CA ASP A 58 -5.52 10.10 -29.36
C ASP A 58 -4.18 9.46 -29.73
N ASP A 59 -3.48 10.00 -30.77
CA ASP A 59 -2.13 9.55 -31.12
C ASP A 59 -1.13 9.81 -29.98
N ALA A 60 -1.28 10.95 -29.26
CA ALA A 60 -0.47 11.22 -28.07
C ALA A 60 -0.66 10.17 -26.97
N LEU A 61 -1.89 9.75 -26.72
CA LEU A 61 -2.20 8.70 -25.74
C LEU A 61 -1.64 7.33 -26.16
N GLU A 62 -1.71 7.00 -27.44
CA GLU A 62 -1.11 5.76 -27.95
C GLU A 62 0.41 5.76 -27.78
N GLN A 63 1.07 6.87 -28.10
CA GLN A 63 2.51 7.01 -27.89
C GLN A 63 2.90 6.89 -26.41
N VAL A 64 2.15 7.50 -25.49
CA VAL A 64 2.42 7.43 -24.05
C VAL A 64 2.26 6.00 -23.50
N ARG A 65 1.39 5.17 -24.09
CA ARG A 65 1.21 3.76 -23.70
C ARG A 65 2.34 2.87 -24.19
N THR A 66 2.88 3.15 -25.37
CA THR A 66 3.82 2.27 -26.08
C THR A 66 5.28 2.67 -25.91
N ASN A 67 5.55 3.93 -25.55
CA ASN A 67 6.90 4.49 -25.46
C ASN A 67 7.13 5.21 -24.13
N ASN A 68 8.40 5.38 -23.76
CA ASN A 68 8.80 6.17 -22.61
C ASN A 68 9.24 7.56 -23.05
N PHE A 69 8.64 8.56 -22.41
CA PHE A 69 8.98 9.97 -22.58
C PHE A 69 9.30 10.57 -21.20
N GLU A 70 10.28 11.47 -21.16
CA GLU A 70 10.65 12.21 -19.96
C GLU A 70 9.77 13.45 -19.74
N ILE A 71 9.19 14.01 -20.81
CA ILE A 71 8.36 15.22 -20.80
C ILE A 71 7.46 15.28 -22.04
N ILE A 72 6.30 15.91 -21.89
CA ILE A 72 5.31 16.07 -22.97
C ILE A 72 5.01 17.55 -23.16
N PHE A 73 5.06 18.03 -24.41
CA PHE A 73 4.43 19.27 -24.85
C PHE A 73 3.08 18.96 -25.46
N LEU A 74 2.05 19.69 -25.02
CA LEU A 74 0.66 19.43 -25.39
C LEU A 74 -0.06 20.71 -25.75
N ASP A 75 -0.47 20.82 -27.00
CA ASP A 75 -1.32 21.93 -27.43
C ASP A 75 -2.71 21.82 -26.82
N GLU A 76 -3.29 22.96 -26.48
CA GLU A 76 -4.63 23.02 -25.92
C GLU A 76 -5.72 22.69 -26.93
N ASN A 77 -5.58 23.20 -28.13
CA ASN A 77 -6.59 23.13 -29.17
C ASN A 77 -6.21 22.12 -30.25
N MET A 78 -6.60 20.87 -30.05
CA MET A 78 -6.38 19.79 -31.00
C MET A 78 -7.71 19.20 -31.51
N PRO A 79 -7.76 18.66 -32.74
CA PRO A 79 -8.94 17.97 -33.22
C PRO A 79 -9.19 16.67 -32.43
N GLY A 80 -10.46 16.40 -32.14
CA GLY A 80 -10.88 15.25 -31.36
C GLY A 80 -10.82 15.53 -29.85
N LEU A 81 -9.82 15.00 -29.16
CA LEU A 81 -9.60 15.29 -27.73
C LEU A 81 -8.88 16.64 -27.58
N SER A 82 -9.44 17.52 -26.76
CA SER A 82 -8.74 18.75 -26.33
C SER A 82 -7.47 18.44 -25.57
N GLY A 83 -6.57 19.44 -25.44
CA GLY A 83 -5.35 19.30 -24.65
C GLY A 83 -5.62 18.97 -23.19
N LEU A 84 -6.62 19.59 -22.57
CA LEU A 84 -7.00 19.33 -21.17
C LEU A 84 -7.56 17.90 -20.95
N GLU A 85 -8.40 17.42 -21.89
CA GLU A 85 -8.89 16.04 -21.83
C GLU A 85 -7.76 15.02 -22.03
N THR A 86 -6.84 15.32 -22.96
CA THR A 86 -5.64 14.52 -23.22
C THR A 86 -4.72 14.51 -22.01
N LEU A 87 -4.47 15.66 -21.38
CA LEU A 87 -3.70 15.80 -20.14
C LEU A 87 -4.27 14.91 -19.02
N SER A 88 -5.58 14.99 -18.79
CA SER A 88 -6.25 14.17 -17.78
C SER A 88 -6.02 12.68 -17.99
N LYS A 89 -6.16 12.21 -19.25
CA LYS A 89 -5.92 10.81 -19.63
C LYS A 89 -4.44 10.41 -19.52
N ILE A 90 -3.50 11.29 -19.91
CA ILE A 90 -2.05 11.06 -19.75
C ILE A 90 -1.71 10.89 -18.26
N LYS A 91 -2.24 11.76 -17.39
CA LYS A 91 -1.99 11.69 -15.96
C LYS A 91 -2.58 10.44 -15.30
N ASN A 92 -3.64 9.87 -15.87
CA ASN A 92 -4.17 8.57 -15.42
C ASN A 92 -3.27 7.39 -15.83
N ILE A 93 -2.55 7.50 -16.98
CA ILE A 93 -1.63 6.46 -17.47
C ILE A 93 -0.25 6.59 -16.79
N LYS A 94 0.30 7.81 -16.76
CA LYS A 94 1.63 8.14 -16.22
C LYS A 94 1.53 9.39 -15.31
N PRO A 95 1.12 9.25 -14.03
CA PRO A 95 0.88 10.39 -13.12
C PRO A 95 2.09 11.31 -12.93
N GLY A 96 3.31 10.75 -12.94
CA GLY A 96 4.57 11.46 -12.68
C GLY A 96 5.19 12.15 -13.88
N ILE A 97 4.64 11.98 -15.11
CA ILE A 97 5.24 12.61 -16.30
C ILE A 97 4.95 14.12 -16.33
N PRO A 98 5.96 14.99 -16.46
CA PRO A 98 5.74 16.42 -16.59
C PRO A 98 5.08 16.72 -17.95
N VAL A 99 4.00 17.49 -17.92
CA VAL A 99 3.30 17.97 -19.13
C VAL A 99 3.33 19.48 -19.14
N ILE A 100 3.82 20.05 -20.24
CA ILE A 100 3.85 21.50 -20.51
C ILE A 100 2.74 21.78 -21.51
N MET A 101 1.76 22.59 -21.09
CA MET A 101 0.68 23.03 -21.98
C MET A 101 1.15 24.17 -22.88
N ILE A 102 0.72 24.16 -24.15
CA ILE A 102 0.93 25.24 -25.11
C ILE A 102 -0.44 25.79 -25.51
N THR A 103 -0.68 27.09 -25.32
CA THR A 103 -2.00 27.71 -25.52
C THR A 103 -1.92 29.02 -26.29
N LYS A 104 -3.00 29.41 -26.95
CA LYS A 104 -3.16 30.72 -27.60
C LYS A 104 -3.82 31.77 -26.68
N SER A 105 -4.32 31.37 -25.52
CA SER A 105 -5.11 32.22 -24.62
C SER A 105 -4.38 32.55 -23.32
N GLU A 106 -4.54 33.77 -22.83
CA GLU A 106 -4.13 34.23 -21.49
C GLU A 106 -5.32 34.19 -20.50
N GLU A 107 -6.44 33.55 -20.84
CA GLU A 107 -7.62 33.54 -19.99
C GLU A 107 -7.38 32.80 -18.67
N GLU A 108 -7.64 33.49 -17.58
CA GLU A 108 -7.43 33.03 -16.21
C GLU A 108 -8.16 31.69 -15.91
N GLN A 109 -9.33 31.46 -16.51
CA GLN A 109 -10.14 30.26 -16.33
C GLN A 109 -9.48 28.99 -16.90
N ILE A 110 -8.80 29.09 -18.03
CA ILE A 110 -8.07 27.97 -18.65
C ILE A 110 -6.82 27.65 -17.84
N MET A 111 -6.18 28.68 -17.28
CA MET A 111 -5.05 28.51 -16.36
C MET A 111 -5.46 27.80 -15.08
N ASP A 112 -6.59 28.14 -14.48
CA ASP A 112 -7.07 27.53 -13.23
C ASP A 112 -7.45 26.06 -13.44
N ASP A 113 -8.10 25.73 -14.56
CA ASP A 113 -8.43 24.34 -14.92
C ASP A 113 -7.15 23.52 -15.21
N ALA A 114 -6.17 24.11 -15.88
CA ALA A 114 -4.88 23.49 -16.16
C ALA A 114 -4.02 23.29 -14.89
N ILE A 115 -4.02 24.25 -13.97
CA ILE A 115 -3.36 24.16 -12.66
C ILE A 115 -4.05 23.07 -11.81
N GLY A 116 -5.38 23.01 -11.80
CA GLY A 116 -6.15 21.94 -11.17
C GLY A 116 -5.84 20.54 -11.75
N SER A 117 -5.47 20.48 -13.04
CA SER A 117 -5.08 19.27 -13.74
C SER A 117 -3.60 18.89 -13.61
N LYS A 118 -2.84 19.56 -12.74
CA LYS A 118 -1.42 19.25 -12.42
C LYS A 118 -0.46 19.34 -13.61
N ILE A 119 -0.51 20.42 -14.39
CA ILE A 119 0.52 20.72 -15.38
C ILE A 119 1.86 21.08 -14.71
N ALA A 120 2.96 20.83 -15.43
CA ALA A 120 4.30 21.18 -14.96
C ALA A 120 4.68 22.64 -15.28
N ASP A 121 4.21 23.14 -16.44
CA ASP A 121 4.42 24.51 -16.92
C ASP A 121 3.44 24.81 -18.05
N TYR A 122 3.33 26.07 -18.47
CA TYR A 122 2.58 26.46 -19.66
C TYR A 122 3.36 27.49 -20.51
N LEU A 123 3.10 27.48 -21.81
CA LEU A 123 3.70 28.40 -22.79
C LEU A 123 2.61 29.01 -23.66
N ILE A 124 2.72 30.30 -23.94
CA ILE A 124 1.74 31.03 -24.75
C ILE A 124 2.27 31.16 -26.20
N LYS A 125 1.43 30.80 -27.17
CA LYS A 125 1.75 30.98 -28.62
C LYS A 125 1.74 32.49 -29.00
N PRO A 126 2.71 32.97 -29.79
CA PRO A 126 3.74 32.22 -30.49
C PRO A 126 4.91 31.85 -29.55
N VAL A 127 5.22 30.54 -29.50
CA VAL A 127 6.31 30.04 -28.62
C VAL A 127 7.67 30.36 -29.23
N ASN A 128 8.59 30.79 -28.37
CA ASN A 128 9.98 31.00 -28.75
C ASN A 128 10.81 29.73 -28.46
N PRO A 129 11.70 29.26 -29.36
CA PRO A 129 12.54 28.10 -29.11
C PRO A 129 13.31 28.14 -27.80
N ASN A 130 13.77 29.31 -27.37
CA ASN A 130 14.46 29.49 -26.11
C ASN A 130 13.54 29.35 -24.86
N GLN A 131 12.26 29.76 -25.00
CA GLN A 131 11.28 29.56 -23.91
C GLN A 131 10.98 28.07 -23.74
N ILE A 132 10.81 27.34 -24.85
CA ILE A 132 10.62 25.89 -24.84
C ILE A 132 11.82 25.23 -24.17
N LEU A 133 13.03 25.58 -24.56
CA LEU A 133 14.26 25.03 -23.97
C LEU A 133 14.41 25.36 -22.48
N LEU A 134 14.02 26.58 -22.07
CA LEU A 134 14.07 27.00 -20.67
C LEU A 134 13.08 26.22 -19.82
N SER A 135 11.82 26.11 -20.27
CA SER A 135 10.79 25.33 -19.57
C SER A 135 11.16 23.85 -19.48
N LEU A 136 11.70 23.28 -20.57
CA LEU A 136 12.19 21.92 -20.63
C LEU A 136 13.32 21.67 -19.60
N LYS A 137 14.36 22.51 -19.60
CA LYS A 137 15.46 22.40 -18.65
C LYS A 137 15.00 22.53 -17.20
N LYS A 138 14.16 23.53 -16.89
CA LYS A 138 13.60 23.76 -15.56
C LYS A 138 12.88 22.51 -15.04
N ASN A 139 12.04 21.88 -15.86
CA ASN A 139 11.24 20.73 -15.44
C ASN A 139 12.06 19.43 -15.34
N LEU A 140 13.02 19.22 -16.22
CA LEU A 140 13.94 18.08 -16.16
C LEU A 140 14.96 18.21 -15.02
N GLU A 141 15.54 19.40 -14.83
CA GLU A 141 16.48 19.64 -13.71
C GLU A 141 15.80 19.52 -12.35
N ASN A 142 14.56 20.03 -12.21
CA ASN A 142 13.80 19.86 -10.98
C ASN A 142 13.55 18.38 -10.66
N LYS A 143 13.13 17.59 -11.66
CA LYS A 143 12.94 16.14 -11.47
C LYS A 143 14.26 15.45 -11.05
N ARG A 144 15.38 15.78 -11.72
CA ARG A 144 16.70 15.22 -11.40
C ARG A 144 17.16 15.62 -9.99
N LEU A 145 17.03 16.89 -9.62
CA LEU A 145 17.42 17.39 -8.29
C LEU A 145 16.59 16.75 -7.18
N ILE A 146 15.28 16.55 -7.40
CA ILE A 146 14.42 15.86 -6.43
C ILE A 146 14.87 14.41 -6.29
N SER A 147 15.12 13.71 -7.39
CA SER A 147 15.60 12.32 -7.37
C SER A 147 16.96 12.20 -6.67
N GLU A 148 17.95 13.03 -7.03
CA GLU A 148 19.28 13.04 -6.41
C GLU A 148 19.19 13.34 -4.90
N LYS A 149 18.34 14.27 -4.48
CA LYS A 149 18.10 14.59 -3.08
C LYS A 149 17.46 13.42 -2.34
N THR A 150 16.45 12.78 -2.92
CA THR A 150 15.78 11.60 -2.35
C THR A 150 16.76 10.46 -2.18
N THR A 151 17.54 10.14 -3.22
CA THR A 151 18.59 9.11 -3.20
C THR A 151 19.64 9.37 -2.13
N SER A 152 20.18 10.59 -2.07
CA SER A 152 21.18 10.98 -1.04
C SER A 152 20.62 10.90 0.38
N SER A 153 19.38 11.35 0.56
CA SER A 153 18.70 11.29 1.86
C SER A 153 18.43 9.84 2.29
N TYR A 154 18.04 8.97 1.35
CA TYR A 154 17.85 7.55 1.64
C TYR A 154 19.18 6.84 1.93
N GLN A 155 20.26 7.15 1.25
CA GLN A 155 21.59 6.57 1.56
C GLN A 155 22.04 6.86 3.00
N GLN A 156 21.73 8.03 3.53
CA GLN A 156 21.97 8.34 4.94
C GLN A 156 21.03 7.55 5.84
N GLU A 157 19.76 7.51 5.47
CA GLU A 157 18.72 6.79 6.23
C GLU A 157 18.93 5.28 6.24
N PHE A 158 19.40 4.69 5.14
CA PHE A 158 19.78 3.29 5.06
C PHE A 158 20.77 2.91 6.17
N ARG A 159 21.81 3.74 6.39
CA ARG A 159 22.78 3.53 7.47
C ARG A 159 22.14 3.64 8.86
N ASN A 160 21.26 4.64 9.05
CA ASN A 160 20.56 4.84 10.31
C ASN A 160 19.63 3.67 10.62
N LEU A 161 18.86 3.20 9.64
CA LEU A 161 17.99 2.03 9.77
C LEU A 161 18.81 0.76 10.05
N GLY A 162 19.92 0.56 9.34
CA GLY A 162 20.81 -0.58 9.58
C GLY A 162 21.40 -0.60 11.00
N MET A 163 21.81 0.56 11.52
CA MET A 163 22.26 0.67 12.92
C MET A 163 21.11 0.37 13.89
N THR A 164 19.92 0.94 13.67
CA THR A 164 18.74 0.69 14.50
C THR A 164 18.39 -0.80 14.51
N LEU A 165 18.37 -1.46 13.35
CA LEU A 165 18.04 -2.89 13.23
C LEU A 165 19.09 -3.82 13.88
N SER A 166 20.30 -3.36 14.14
CA SER A 166 21.33 -4.14 14.85
C SER A 166 21.09 -4.23 16.37
N ASP A 167 20.24 -3.38 16.93
CA ASP A 167 19.91 -3.34 18.34
C ASP A 167 18.70 -4.24 18.69
N ARG A 168 18.45 -4.42 19.99
CA ARG A 168 17.24 -5.08 20.48
C ARG A 168 16.11 -4.05 20.56
N LEU A 169 15.23 -4.09 19.58
CA LEU A 169 14.14 -3.14 19.47
C LEU A 169 12.97 -3.48 20.42
N SER A 170 12.41 -2.45 21.05
CA SER A 170 11.09 -2.46 21.69
C SER A 170 9.97 -2.39 20.64
N TRP A 171 8.72 -2.56 21.07
CA TRP A 171 7.57 -2.39 20.17
C TRP A 171 7.51 -0.99 19.53
N ASN A 172 7.71 0.06 20.31
CA ASN A 172 7.64 1.44 19.81
C ASN A 172 8.73 1.72 18.75
N GLU A 173 9.90 1.13 18.90
CA GLU A 173 10.97 1.23 17.91
C GLU A 173 10.63 0.44 16.65
N TRP A 174 10.01 -0.73 16.75
CA TRP A 174 9.50 -1.47 15.59
C TRP A 174 8.43 -0.69 14.82
N GLU A 175 7.51 -0.04 15.53
CA GLU A 175 6.53 0.86 14.93
C GLU A 175 7.22 1.98 14.15
N ALA A 176 8.21 2.64 14.74
CA ALA A 176 8.98 3.71 14.11
C ALA A 176 9.77 3.21 12.88
N VAL A 177 10.42 2.04 12.99
CA VAL A 177 11.16 1.42 11.87
C VAL A 177 10.22 1.11 10.72
N TYR A 178 9.06 0.50 11.00
CA TYR A 178 8.11 0.14 9.95
C TYR A 178 7.54 1.38 9.23
N LYS A 179 7.19 2.43 9.99
CA LYS A 179 6.76 3.73 9.40
C LYS A 179 7.84 4.33 8.49
N ARG A 180 9.11 4.26 8.89
CA ARG A 180 10.25 4.76 8.10
C ARG A 180 10.45 3.93 6.83
N LEU A 181 10.38 2.60 6.91
CA LEU A 181 10.48 1.72 5.74
C LEU A 181 9.38 2.01 4.72
N VAL A 182 8.12 2.14 5.17
CA VAL A 182 6.99 2.49 4.32
C VAL A 182 7.15 3.89 3.71
N TYR A 183 7.58 4.88 4.50
CA TYR A 183 7.83 6.23 3.99
C TYR A 183 8.82 6.22 2.83
N TRP A 184 9.97 5.55 3.01
CA TRP A 184 11.00 5.49 1.97
C TRP A 184 10.58 4.66 0.75
N GLU A 185 9.77 3.63 0.94
CA GLU A 185 9.20 2.87 -0.16
C GLU A 185 8.36 3.76 -1.08
N LEU A 186 7.50 4.59 -0.50
CA LEU A 186 6.66 5.53 -1.25
C LEU A 186 7.45 6.69 -1.87
N GLU A 187 8.51 7.17 -1.22
CA GLU A 187 9.34 8.26 -1.76
C GLU A 187 10.26 7.78 -2.90
N LEU A 188 10.87 6.59 -2.77
CA LEU A 188 11.71 6.02 -3.82
C LEU A 188 10.90 5.60 -5.06
N GLU A 189 9.68 5.13 -4.86
CA GLU A 189 8.74 4.85 -5.96
C GLU A 189 8.49 6.11 -6.81
N LYS A 190 8.32 7.28 -6.18
CA LYS A 190 8.14 8.56 -6.88
C LYS A 190 9.41 8.99 -7.64
N SER A 191 10.59 8.64 -7.14
CA SER A 191 11.87 9.03 -7.74
C SER A 191 12.25 8.18 -8.94
N ALA A 192 11.62 7.02 -9.15
CA ALA A 192 11.93 6.02 -10.17
C ALA A 192 13.40 5.55 -10.16
N ASP A 193 14.05 5.54 -8.99
CA ASP A 193 15.41 5.02 -8.79
C ASP A 193 15.35 3.53 -8.43
N GLU A 194 15.39 2.68 -9.44
CA GLU A 194 15.29 1.22 -9.30
C GLU A 194 16.39 0.65 -8.39
N SER A 195 17.60 1.18 -8.48
CA SER A 195 18.74 0.67 -7.70
C SER A 195 18.56 0.91 -6.20
N MET A 196 18.05 2.08 -5.81
CA MET A 196 17.75 2.40 -4.41
C MET A 196 16.52 1.63 -3.92
N TYR A 197 15.55 1.38 -4.79
CA TYR A 197 14.38 0.56 -4.46
C TYR A 197 14.76 -0.90 -4.18
N GLU A 198 15.70 -1.49 -4.93
CA GLU A 198 16.25 -2.83 -4.65
C GLU A 198 16.96 -2.89 -3.30
N ILE A 199 17.75 -1.86 -2.96
CA ILE A 199 18.42 -1.75 -1.67
C ILE A 199 17.40 -1.69 -0.53
N LEU A 200 16.36 -0.88 -0.67
CA LEU A 200 15.27 -0.80 0.31
C LEU A 200 14.55 -2.14 0.46
N THR A 201 14.28 -2.84 -0.64
CA THR A 201 13.64 -4.16 -0.63
C THR A 201 14.48 -5.17 0.15
N SER A 202 15.80 -5.16 -0.01
CA SER A 202 16.71 -5.98 0.79
C SER A 202 16.65 -5.62 2.27
N GLN A 203 16.64 -4.33 2.61
CA GLN A 203 16.53 -3.85 4.00
C GLN A 203 15.17 -4.21 4.64
N LYS A 204 14.08 -4.15 3.89
CA LYS A 204 12.76 -4.63 4.35
C LYS A 204 12.77 -6.14 4.62
N SER A 205 13.43 -6.93 3.79
CA SER A 205 13.59 -8.37 3.99
C SER A 205 14.36 -8.67 5.28
N GLU A 206 15.47 -7.95 5.54
CA GLU A 206 16.22 -8.05 6.79
C GLU A 206 15.37 -7.64 8.00
N ALA A 207 14.65 -6.53 7.90
CA ALA A 207 13.74 -6.07 8.96
C ALA A 207 12.66 -7.12 9.27
N ASN A 208 12.05 -7.72 8.25
CA ASN A 208 11.09 -8.82 8.41
C ASN A 208 11.70 -10.04 9.10
N HIS A 209 12.95 -10.37 8.78
CA HIS A 209 13.67 -11.46 9.45
C HIS A 209 13.87 -11.19 10.96
N LEU A 210 14.28 -9.98 11.31
CA LEU A 210 14.50 -9.57 12.70
C LEU A 210 13.18 -9.42 13.46
N PHE A 211 12.14 -8.89 12.80
CA PHE A 211 10.81 -8.80 13.37
C PHE A 211 10.20 -10.17 13.68
N ALA A 212 10.37 -11.14 12.80
CA ALA A 212 9.90 -12.50 13.06
C ALA A 212 10.56 -13.07 14.33
N LYS A 213 11.87 -12.85 14.54
CA LYS A 213 12.56 -13.24 15.79
C LYS A 213 12.03 -12.46 17.01
N PHE A 214 11.72 -11.19 16.84
CA PHE A 214 11.13 -10.37 17.89
C PHE A 214 9.77 -10.93 18.33
N ILE A 215 8.91 -11.30 17.40
CA ILE A 215 7.61 -11.93 17.68
C ILE A 215 7.81 -13.29 18.36
N GLU A 216 8.70 -14.16 17.86
CA GLU A 216 9.02 -15.45 18.50
C GLU A 216 9.42 -15.31 19.96
N ASN A 217 10.18 -14.28 20.30
CA ASN A 217 10.70 -14.06 21.65
C ASN A 217 9.71 -13.44 22.61
N ASN A 218 8.71 -12.70 22.12
CA ASN A 218 7.86 -11.84 22.96
C ASN A 218 6.38 -12.20 22.92
N TYR A 219 5.84 -12.69 21.79
CA TYR A 219 4.39 -12.83 21.58
C TYR A 219 3.69 -13.61 22.71
N LEU A 220 4.16 -14.82 23.03
CA LEU A 220 3.56 -15.63 24.09
C LEU A 220 3.73 -15.02 25.50
N LYS A 221 4.79 -14.24 25.72
CA LYS A 221 4.99 -13.53 26.99
C LYS A 221 3.98 -12.41 27.15
N TRP A 222 3.76 -11.62 26.10
CA TRP A 222 2.78 -10.53 26.11
C TRP A 222 1.35 -11.01 26.36
N LEU A 223 1.01 -12.17 25.82
CA LEU A 223 -0.31 -12.76 26.05
C LEU A 223 -0.51 -13.25 27.49
N LYS A 224 0.56 -13.78 28.14
CA LYS A 224 0.50 -14.31 29.51
C LYS A 224 0.64 -13.22 30.57
N ASP A 225 1.53 -12.27 30.36
CA ASP A 225 1.87 -11.21 31.32
C ASP A 225 2.13 -9.89 30.58
N PRO A 226 1.07 -9.14 30.25
CA PRO A 226 1.19 -7.88 29.54
C PRO A 226 1.88 -6.83 30.40
N GLY A 227 3.10 -6.45 30.00
CA GLY A 227 3.89 -5.37 30.60
C GLY A 227 3.63 -4.01 29.95
N LYS A 228 4.37 -2.98 30.38
CA LYS A 228 4.26 -1.61 29.85
C LYS A 228 4.66 -1.49 28.36
N GLU A 229 5.53 -2.37 27.89
CA GLU A 229 6.02 -2.41 26.51
C GLU A 229 5.19 -3.34 25.61
N THR A 230 4.12 -3.93 26.14
CA THR A 230 3.23 -4.78 25.35
C THR A 230 2.42 -3.92 24.37
N PRO A 231 2.44 -4.22 23.07
CA PRO A 231 1.60 -3.51 22.10
C PRO A 231 0.11 -3.71 22.38
N THR A 232 -0.70 -2.74 21.99
CA THR A 232 -2.14 -3.00 21.87
C THR A 232 -2.35 -4.06 20.79
N MET A 233 -3.07 -5.13 21.11
CA MET A 233 -3.36 -6.22 20.18
C MET A 233 -4.84 -6.21 19.76
N SER A 234 -5.20 -6.98 18.72
CA SER A 234 -6.57 -7.03 18.16
C SER A 234 -7.66 -7.12 19.22
N HIS A 235 -7.57 -8.06 20.18
CA HIS A 235 -8.58 -8.25 21.23
C HIS A 235 -8.65 -7.10 22.25
N GLN A 236 -7.65 -6.25 22.30
CA GLN A 236 -7.58 -5.09 23.18
C GLN A 236 -8.00 -3.78 22.51
N LEU A 237 -8.13 -3.78 21.18
CA LEU A 237 -8.34 -2.55 20.39
C LEU A 237 -9.60 -1.80 20.81
N MET A 238 -10.72 -2.51 20.98
CA MET A 238 -11.97 -1.91 21.47
C MET A 238 -11.77 -1.24 22.83
N LYS A 239 -11.20 -1.96 23.80
CA LYS A 239 -11.01 -1.49 25.18
C LYS A 239 -10.02 -0.33 25.29
N ASN A 240 -8.87 -0.44 24.62
CA ASN A 240 -7.73 0.46 24.85
C ASN A 240 -7.76 1.70 23.95
N LYS A 241 -8.41 1.63 22.78
CA LYS A 241 -8.38 2.69 21.78
C LYS A 241 -9.79 3.18 21.38
N ILE A 242 -10.65 2.29 20.89
CA ILE A 242 -11.92 2.68 20.28
C ILE A 242 -12.91 3.23 21.31
N LEU A 243 -13.20 2.50 22.39
CA LEU A 243 -14.16 2.94 23.39
C LEU A 243 -13.72 4.22 24.12
N PRO A 244 -12.44 4.38 24.54
CA PRO A 244 -11.96 5.65 25.09
C PRO A 244 -12.09 6.82 24.11
N PHE A 245 -11.84 6.60 22.81
CA PHE A 245 -12.03 7.64 21.79
C PHE A 245 -13.50 8.02 21.62
N VAL A 246 -14.42 7.04 21.64
CA VAL A 246 -15.87 7.29 21.58
C VAL A 246 -16.35 8.06 22.82
N ASP A 247 -15.84 7.72 24.02
CA ASP A 247 -16.20 8.41 25.27
C ASP A 247 -15.72 9.86 25.31
N ALA A 248 -14.51 10.10 24.78
CA ALA A 248 -13.88 11.43 24.81
C ALA A 248 -14.50 12.44 23.83
N ASN A 249 -15.22 11.97 22.81
CA ASN A 249 -15.76 12.82 21.76
C ASN A 249 -17.29 12.86 21.83
N PRO A 250 -17.94 14.04 21.89
CA PRO A 250 -19.40 14.14 21.89
C PRO A 250 -20.04 13.81 20.54
N GLU A 251 -19.31 13.98 19.44
CA GLU A 251 -19.76 13.78 18.08
C GLU A 251 -19.98 12.28 17.75
N PRO A 252 -20.77 11.95 16.72
CA PRO A 252 -20.84 10.60 16.18
C PRO A 252 -19.46 10.11 15.72
N VAL A 253 -19.11 8.90 16.12
CA VAL A 253 -17.87 8.24 15.70
C VAL A 253 -18.19 7.18 14.65
N PHE A 254 -17.47 7.23 13.52
CA PHE A 254 -17.51 6.24 12.46
C PHE A 254 -16.20 5.44 12.47
N MET A 255 -16.27 4.19 12.90
CA MET A 255 -15.17 3.24 12.80
C MET A 255 -15.26 2.52 11.47
N ILE A 256 -14.30 2.75 10.60
CA ILE A 256 -14.19 2.11 9.29
C ILE A 256 -13.06 1.10 9.35
N LEU A 257 -13.42 -0.18 9.31
CA LEU A 257 -12.50 -1.29 9.22
C LEU A 257 -12.45 -1.76 7.77
N ILE A 258 -11.33 -1.51 7.10
CA ILE A 258 -11.06 -2.00 5.75
C ILE A 258 -10.30 -3.31 5.88
N ASP A 259 -10.93 -4.42 5.49
CA ASP A 259 -10.38 -5.77 5.59
C ASP A 259 -9.05 -5.89 4.83
N ASN A 260 -7.99 -6.39 5.50
CA ASN A 260 -6.69 -6.63 4.89
C ASN A 260 -5.94 -5.38 4.39
N LEU A 261 -6.18 -4.20 5.00
CA LEU A 261 -5.53 -2.94 4.62
C LEU A 261 -4.14 -2.83 5.25
N ARG A 262 -3.09 -2.77 4.45
CA ARG A 262 -1.72 -2.53 4.91
C ARG A 262 -1.47 -1.06 5.25
N TYR A 263 -0.43 -0.80 6.04
CA TYR A 263 -0.05 0.57 6.40
C TYR A 263 0.40 1.40 5.19
N ASP A 264 1.12 0.83 4.22
CA ASP A 264 1.52 1.51 2.99
C ASP A 264 0.31 1.90 2.12
N GLN A 265 -0.73 1.07 2.07
CA GLN A 265 -2.00 1.39 1.40
C GLN A 265 -2.76 2.49 2.14
N TRP A 266 -2.78 2.48 3.47
CA TRP A 266 -3.31 3.60 4.25
C TRP A 266 -2.60 4.91 3.92
N ARG A 267 -1.27 4.91 3.83
CA ARG A 267 -0.46 6.11 3.57
C ARG A 267 -0.71 6.74 2.19
N ILE A 268 -1.12 5.96 1.19
CA ILE A 268 -1.51 6.50 -0.13
C ILE A 268 -2.98 6.93 -0.18
N ILE A 269 -3.85 6.37 0.67
CA ILE A 269 -5.26 6.76 0.78
C ILE A 269 -5.41 8.06 1.58
N GLN A 270 -4.65 8.24 2.64
CA GLN A 270 -4.78 9.36 3.57
C GLN A 270 -4.78 10.74 2.88
N PRO A 271 -3.90 11.05 1.91
CA PRO A 271 -3.92 12.34 1.22
C PRO A 271 -5.23 12.68 0.49
N VAL A 272 -5.99 11.67 0.06
CA VAL A 272 -7.31 11.87 -0.57
C VAL A 272 -8.33 12.42 0.45
N LEU A 273 -8.10 12.18 1.73
CA LEU A 273 -8.96 12.62 2.82
C LEU A 273 -8.58 14.01 3.37
N ASP A 274 -7.39 14.51 3.05
CA ASP A 274 -6.84 15.72 3.67
C ASP A 274 -7.68 16.97 3.42
N ASP A 275 -8.40 17.07 2.31
CA ASP A 275 -9.30 18.20 2.04
C ASP A 275 -10.57 18.18 2.91
N MET A 276 -10.98 17.02 3.36
CA MET A 276 -12.25 16.75 4.07
C MET A 276 -12.05 16.57 5.58
N PHE A 277 -10.96 15.94 5.95
CA PHE A 277 -10.69 15.56 7.33
C PHE A 277 -9.27 15.95 7.72
N ARG A 278 -9.07 16.25 9.00
CA ARG A 278 -7.76 16.47 9.59
C ARG A 278 -7.35 15.23 10.38
N LEU A 279 -6.21 14.66 10.03
CA LEU A 279 -5.59 13.56 10.78
C LEU A 279 -5.23 14.06 12.19
N GLN A 280 -5.64 13.29 13.22
CA GLN A 280 -5.29 13.54 14.62
C GLN A 280 -4.17 12.62 15.07
N ASP A 281 -4.38 11.31 14.92
CA ASP A 281 -3.40 10.31 15.30
C ASP A 281 -3.20 9.32 14.14
N ASP A 282 -1.95 8.89 13.95
CA ASP A 282 -1.54 7.86 12.99
C ASP A 282 -0.68 6.83 13.74
N GLU A 283 -1.36 5.94 14.44
CA GLU A 283 -0.76 4.90 15.28
C GLU A 283 -0.84 3.54 14.59
N LEU A 284 -0.06 2.59 15.10
CA LEU A 284 -0.11 1.20 14.69
C LEU A 284 -0.45 0.31 15.89
N TYR A 285 -1.00 -0.86 15.60
CA TYR A 285 -1.25 -1.87 16.61
C TYR A 285 -0.85 -3.25 16.09
N LEU A 286 -0.78 -4.25 16.96
CA LEU A 286 -0.36 -5.60 16.62
C LEU A 286 -1.59 -6.49 16.33
N SER A 287 -1.73 -6.96 15.11
CA SER A 287 -2.70 -8.02 14.79
C SER A 287 -2.28 -9.34 15.43
N ILE A 288 -3.25 -10.06 16.01
CA ILE A 288 -2.99 -11.36 16.63
C ILE A 288 -2.73 -12.45 15.60
N LEU A 289 -2.08 -13.53 16.02
CA LEU A 289 -1.88 -14.75 15.22
C LEU A 289 -3.05 -15.72 15.42
N PRO A 290 -3.51 -16.35 14.34
CA PRO A 290 -3.21 -16.10 12.92
C PRO A 290 -3.66 -14.71 12.47
N THR A 291 -2.86 -14.03 11.64
CA THR A 291 -3.23 -12.76 11.00
C THR A 291 -4.25 -13.02 9.88
N ALA A 292 -5.42 -13.43 10.28
CA ALA A 292 -6.52 -13.83 9.40
C ALA A 292 -7.86 -13.35 9.94
N THR A 293 -8.74 -12.98 9.03
CA THR A 293 -10.05 -12.37 9.32
C THR A 293 -10.84 -13.11 10.40
N GLN A 294 -10.87 -14.44 10.34
CA GLN A 294 -11.58 -15.28 11.31
C GLN A 294 -11.10 -15.06 12.75
N TYR A 295 -9.77 -14.91 12.94
CA TYR A 295 -9.16 -14.77 14.26
C TYR A 295 -9.08 -13.30 14.68
N ALA A 296 -8.43 -12.48 13.86
CA ALA A 296 -8.12 -11.10 14.21
C ALA A 296 -9.38 -10.20 14.29
N ARG A 297 -10.29 -10.29 13.31
CA ARG A 297 -11.49 -9.43 13.29
C ARG A 297 -12.52 -9.83 14.34
N ASN A 298 -12.75 -11.13 14.52
CA ASN A 298 -13.61 -11.60 15.61
C ASN A 298 -13.05 -11.16 16.96
N ALA A 299 -11.71 -11.22 17.16
CA ALA A 299 -11.09 -10.77 18.39
C ALA A 299 -11.25 -9.25 18.62
N ILE A 300 -11.20 -8.43 17.57
CA ILE A 300 -11.47 -6.98 17.68
C ILE A 300 -12.87 -6.76 18.24
N PHE A 301 -13.90 -7.33 17.57
CA PHE A 301 -15.29 -7.08 17.93
C PHE A 301 -15.70 -7.76 19.24
N ALA A 302 -15.20 -8.97 19.51
CA ALA A 302 -15.46 -9.65 20.77
C ALA A 302 -14.67 -9.08 21.96
N GLY A 303 -13.57 -8.34 21.71
CA GLY A 303 -12.66 -7.92 22.77
C GLY A 303 -12.14 -9.09 23.62
N LEU A 304 -11.92 -10.23 22.98
CA LEU A 304 -11.52 -11.52 23.56
C LEU A 304 -10.57 -12.24 22.61
N MET A 305 -9.74 -13.12 23.15
CA MET A 305 -8.90 -14.00 22.34
C MET A 305 -9.72 -15.18 21.76
N PRO A 306 -9.28 -15.81 20.64
CA PRO A 306 -10.06 -16.84 19.95
C PRO A 306 -10.60 -17.97 20.81
N SER A 307 -9.82 -18.56 21.72
CA SER A 307 -10.32 -19.62 22.62
C SER A 307 -11.31 -19.13 23.67
N GLU A 308 -11.21 -17.85 24.06
CA GLU A 308 -12.18 -17.22 24.96
C GLU A 308 -13.51 -16.96 24.23
N ILE A 309 -13.44 -16.61 22.94
CA ILE A 309 -14.63 -16.48 22.08
C ILE A 309 -15.32 -17.83 21.93
N GLU A 310 -14.55 -18.89 21.60
CA GLU A 310 -15.08 -20.26 21.50
C GLU A 310 -15.76 -20.71 22.80
N ALA A 311 -15.10 -20.49 23.94
CA ALA A 311 -15.63 -20.88 25.25
C ALA A 311 -16.91 -20.10 25.62
N ARG A 312 -16.96 -18.79 25.33
CA ARG A 312 -18.09 -17.93 25.67
C ARG A 312 -19.25 -18.04 24.70
N PHE A 313 -18.94 -18.21 23.41
CA PHE A 313 -19.89 -18.22 22.30
C PHE A 313 -19.73 -19.45 21.40
N PRO A 314 -19.89 -20.67 21.91
CA PRO A 314 -19.61 -21.90 21.16
C PRO A 314 -20.49 -22.10 19.93
N LYS A 315 -21.61 -21.37 19.82
CA LYS A 315 -22.50 -21.39 18.65
C LYS A 315 -22.14 -20.34 17.59
N TRP A 316 -21.33 -19.35 17.93
CA TRP A 316 -20.94 -18.25 17.06
C TRP A 316 -19.50 -18.42 16.55
N TRP A 317 -18.68 -19.16 17.29
CA TRP A 317 -17.34 -19.51 16.83
C TRP A 317 -17.42 -20.64 15.81
N MET A 318 -16.69 -20.47 14.69
CA MET A 318 -16.56 -21.49 13.66
C MET A 318 -15.06 -21.79 13.51
N ASN A 319 -14.68 -23.06 13.54
CA ASN A 319 -13.31 -23.51 13.31
C ASN A 319 -12.97 -23.51 11.83
N ASP A 320 -11.68 -23.62 11.47
CA ASP A 320 -11.23 -23.64 10.07
C ASP A 320 -11.88 -24.78 9.26
N GLU A 321 -12.15 -25.90 9.90
CA GLU A 321 -12.73 -27.10 9.29
C GLU A 321 -14.26 -27.03 9.13
N ASP A 322 -14.93 -26.11 9.83
CA ASP A 322 -16.38 -25.98 9.78
C ASP A 322 -16.81 -25.39 8.44
N GLU A 323 -17.96 -25.80 7.91
CA GLU A 323 -18.54 -25.23 6.70
C GLU A 323 -19.23 -23.88 7.00
N GLY A 324 -19.13 -22.92 6.07
CA GLY A 324 -19.83 -21.63 6.16
C GLY A 324 -18.95 -20.45 6.50
N GLY A 325 -19.57 -19.29 6.65
CA GLY A 325 -18.86 -18.03 6.92
C GLY A 325 -18.32 -17.96 8.36
N LYS A 326 -17.05 -17.62 8.50
CA LYS A 326 -16.35 -17.58 9.80
C LYS A 326 -16.61 -16.29 10.60
N ASN A 327 -17.16 -15.27 9.95
CA ASN A 327 -17.36 -13.93 10.51
C ASN A 327 -18.81 -13.46 10.34
N MET A 328 -19.76 -14.29 10.81
CA MET A 328 -21.18 -14.00 10.69
C MET A 328 -21.78 -13.31 11.91
N HIS A 329 -21.07 -13.33 13.05
CA HIS A 329 -21.56 -12.86 14.36
C HIS A 329 -20.83 -11.60 14.87
N GLU A 330 -20.21 -10.83 13.97
CA GLU A 330 -19.46 -9.61 14.33
C GLU A 330 -20.37 -8.57 15.03
N THR A 331 -21.63 -8.45 14.61
CA THR A 331 -22.62 -7.59 15.26
C THR A 331 -22.92 -8.03 16.69
N ASP A 332 -23.10 -9.34 16.88
CA ASP A 332 -23.39 -9.94 18.20
C ASP A 332 -22.20 -9.78 19.15
N PHE A 333 -20.98 -9.97 18.65
CA PHE A 333 -19.75 -9.73 19.40
C PHE A 333 -19.60 -8.27 19.82
N LEU A 334 -19.88 -7.32 18.93
CA LEU A 334 -19.86 -5.89 19.23
C LEU A 334 -20.86 -5.56 20.34
N GLN A 335 -22.10 -6.06 20.22
CA GLN A 335 -23.15 -5.84 21.23
C GLN A 335 -22.75 -6.41 22.60
N ASP A 336 -22.21 -7.64 22.67
CA ASP A 336 -21.72 -8.22 23.93
C ASP A 336 -20.57 -7.40 24.52
N THR A 337 -19.64 -6.94 23.67
CA THR A 337 -18.50 -6.11 24.09
C THR A 337 -18.96 -4.79 24.68
N LEU A 338 -19.88 -4.08 24.04
CA LEU A 338 -20.45 -2.84 24.59
C LEU A 338 -21.14 -3.10 25.94
N THR A 339 -21.89 -4.17 26.04
CA THR A 339 -22.57 -4.57 27.29
C THR A 339 -21.57 -4.87 28.41
N ARG A 340 -20.50 -5.65 28.14
CA ARG A 340 -19.45 -5.98 29.11
C ARG A 340 -18.71 -4.74 29.62
N PHE A 341 -18.47 -3.77 28.73
CA PHE A 341 -17.81 -2.51 29.09
C PHE A 341 -18.81 -1.45 29.60
N ARG A 342 -20.10 -1.82 29.82
CA ARG A 342 -21.17 -0.94 30.32
C ARG A 342 -21.33 0.32 29.47
N LYS A 343 -21.29 0.15 28.15
CA LYS A 343 -21.49 1.22 27.17
C LYS A 343 -22.90 1.15 26.60
N ASP A 344 -23.72 2.10 26.99
CA ASP A 344 -25.11 2.24 26.48
C ASP A 344 -25.12 3.21 25.29
N TYR A 345 -24.37 2.86 24.25
CA TYR A 345 -24.34 3.64 23.03
C TYR A 345 -25.43 3.19 22.06
N LYS A 346 -26.14 4.17 21.49
CA LYS A 346 -26.84 3.88 20.24
C LYS A 346 -25.77 3.63 19.17
N HIS A 347 -25.74 2.43 18.63
CA HIS A 347 -24.72 2.01 17.67
C HIS A 347 -25.32 1.29 16.47
N SER A 348 -24.51 1.14 15.43
CA SER A 348 -24.81 0.35 14.25
C SER A 348 -23.60 -0.45 13.80
N TYR A 349 -23.85 -1.52 13.07
CA TYR A 349 -22.87 -2.31 12.37
C TYR A 349 -23.33 -2.50 10.92
N THR A 350 -22.46 -2.21 9.96
CA THR A 350 -22.72 -2.37 8.52
C THR A 350 -21.55 -3.08 7.88
N LYS A 351 -21.81 -4.18 7.17
CA LYS A 351 -20.81 -4.91 6.39
C LYS A 351 -21.05 -4.67 4.91
N VAL A 352 -20.04 -4.18 4.21
CA VAL A 352 -20.07 -3.86 2.78
C VAL A 352 -19.21 -4.89 2.05
N THR A 353 -19.85 -5.74 1.28
CA THR A 353 -19.21 -6.83 0.53
C THR A 353 -19.27 -6.63 -0.99
N ASN A 354 -20.12 -5.72 -1.45
CA ASN A 354 -20.33 -5.43 -2.86
C ASN A 354 -20.75 -3.97 -3.08
N ASN A 355 -20.84 -3.56 -4.34
CA ASN A 355 -21.15 -2.17 -4.70
C ASN A 355 -22.58 -1.74 -4.29
N THR A 356 -23.54 -2.66 -4.26
CA THR A 356 -24.93 -2.37 -3.82
C THR A 356 -24.94 -2.05 -2.33
N ASP A 357 -24.28 -2.85 -1.51
CA ASP A 357 -24.14 -2.57 -0.07
C ASP A 357 -23.47 -1.21 0.16
N GLY A 358 -22.45 -0.87 -0.65
CA GLY A 358 -21.80 0.43 -0.61
C GLY A 358 -22.75 1.60 -0.89
N LYS A 359 -23.61 1.49 -1.92
CA LYS A 359 -24.62 2.50 -2.23
C LYS A 359 -25.66 2.63 -1.10
N ASN A 360 -26.13 1.51 -0.56
CA ASN A 360 -27.03 1.50 0.59
C ASN A 360 -26.42 2.18 1.82
N LEU A 361 -25.12 2.00 2.05
CA LEU A 361 -24.37 2.72 3.09
C LEU A 361 -24.44 4.23 2.87
N VAL A 362 -24.18 4.70 1.64
CA VAL A 362 -24.21 6.14 1.28
C VAL A 362 -25.60 6.74 1.53
N GLU A 363 -26.67 6.01 1.25
CA GLU A 363 -28.06 6.43 1.50
C GLU A 363 -28.40 6.44 2.99
N SER A 364 -27.81 5.56 3.78
CA SER A 364 -28.07 5.42 5.22
C SER A 364 -27.36 6.47 6.10
N ILE A 365 -26.39 7.22 5.59
CA ILE A 365 -25.61 8.21 6.35
C ILE A 365 -26.48 9.13 7.23
N PRO A 366 -27.61 9.73 6.77
CA PRO A 366 -28.44 10.59 7.61
C PRO A 366 -28.99 9.90 8.88
N GLN A 367 -29.26 8.59 8.79
CA GLN A 367 -29.73 7.79 9.92
C GLN A 367 -28.58 7.44 10.86
N LEU A 368 -27.41 7.11 10.31
CA LEU A 368 -26.21 6.76 11.05
C LEU A 368 -25.69 7.91 11.91
N LEU A 369 -25.86 9.15 11.48
CA LEU A 369 -25.50 10.35 12.26
C LEU A 369 -26.23 10.46 13.61
N GLN A 370 -27.33 9.72 13.83
CA GLN A 370 -28.04 9.68 15.11
C GLN A 370 -27.44 8.69 16.12
N ASN A 371 -26.49 7.89 15.70
CA ASN A 371 -25.81 6.92 16.55
C ASN A 371 -24.51 7.51 17.11
N LYS A 372 -24.13 7.06 18.31
CA LYS A 372 -22.87 7.43 18.94
C LYS A 372 -21.66 6.72 18.30
N LEU A 373 -21.84 5.44 17.97
CA LEU A 373 -20.83 4.61 17.32
C LEU A 373 -21.41 3.93 16.08
N ASN A 374 -20.78 4.12 14.93
CA ASN A 374 -21.11 3.44 13.70
C ASN A 374 -19.91 2.61 13.26
N VAL A 375 -20.06 1.30 13.16
CA VAL A 375 -19.03 0.39 12.68
C VAL A 375 -19.34 0.00 11.25
N ILE A 376 -18.37 0.23 10.36
CA ILE A 376 -18.47 -0.11 8.93
C ILE A 376 -17.30 -1.02 8.61
N VAL A 377 -17.58 -2.22 8.13
CA VAL A 377 -16.57 -3.19 7.67
C VAL A 377 -16.64 -3.24 6.14
N TYR A 378 -15.48 -3.05 5.50
CA TYR A 378 -15.35 -2.98 4.04
C TYR A 378 -14.39 -4.06 3.54
N ASN A 379 -14.89 -5.03 2.76
CA ASN A 379 -14.11 -6.23 2.39
C ASN A 379 -13.32 -6.12 1.08
N PHE A 380 -13.22 -4.96 0.44
CA PHE A 380 -12.70 -4.85 -0.92
C PHE A 380 -11.21 -5.20 -1.04
N VAL A 381 -10.34 -4.75 -0.12
CA VAL A 381 -8.88 -4.95 -0.25
C VAL A 381 -8.54 -6.44 -0.09
N ASP A 382 -9.27 -7.14 0.78
CA ASP A 382 -9.15 -8.59 0.91
C ASP A 382 -9.60 -9.31 -0.38
N MET A 383 -10.75 -8.94 -0.94
CA MET A 383 -11.22 -9.47 -2.23
C MET A 383 -10.22 -9.23 -3.36
N LEU A 384 -9.53 -8.08 -3.39
CA LEU A 384 -8.51 -7.75 -4.36
C LEU A 384 -7.28 -8.67 -4.23
N SER A 385 -6.86 -8.97 -2.98
CA SER A 385 -5.74 -9.86 -2.72
C SER A 385 -6.04 -11.31 -3.16
N HIS A 386 -7.26 -11.78 -2.94
CA HIS A 386 -7.73 -13.09 -3.41
C HIS A 386 -7.91 -13.14 -4.93
N ALA A 387 -8.52 -12.12 -5.54
CA ALA A 387 -8.70 -12.04 -6.99
C ALA A 387 -7.36 -12.10 -7.74
N ARG A 388 -6.28 -11.54 -7.17
CA ARG A 388 -4.93 -11.65 -7.73
C ARG A 388 -4.45 -13.10 -7.81
N THR A 389 -4.80 -13.93 -6.85
CA THR A 389 -4.43 -15.36 -6.85
C THR A 389 -5.24 -16.15 -7.87
N GLU A 390 -6.49 -15.79 -8.10
CA GLU A 390 -7.47 -16.55 -8.88
C GLU A 390 -7.62 -16.06 -10.32
N MET A 391 -7.33 -14.77 -10.61
CA MET A 391 -7.56 -14.14 -11.91
C MET A 391 -6.25 -13.66 -12.54
N ASP A 392 -5.87 -14.22 -13.69
CA ASP A 392 -4.62 -13.87 -14.40
C ASP A 392 -4.54 -12.37 -14.74
N MET A 393 -5.65 -11.77 -15.17
CA MET A 393 -5.71 -10.32 -15.48
C MET A 393 -5.35 -9.46 -14.27
N ILE A 394 -5.87 -9.77 -13.09
CA ILE A 394 -5.55 -9.02 -11.85
C ILE A 394 -4.09 -9.26 -11.45
N ARG A 395 -3.57 -10.48 -11.68
CA ARG A 395 -2.17 -10.82 -11.44
C ARG A 395 -1.22 -9.97 -12.28
N GLU A 396 -1.53 -9.78 -13.56
CA GLU A 396 -0.75 -8.92 -14.47
C GLU A 396 -0.83 -7.43 -14.08
N LEU A 397 -2.01 -6.97 -13.64
CA LEU A 397 -2.21 -5.58 -13.20
C LEU A 397 -1.58 -5.26 -11.84
N THR A 398 -1.16 -6.24 -11.08
CA THR A 398 -0.60 -6.11 -9.74
C THR A 398 0.68 -6.92 -9.59
N ASP A 399 1.55 -6.88 -10.59
CA ASP A 399 2.78 -7.68 -10.63
C ASP A 399 3.80 -7.25 -9.57
N ASP A 400 3.77 -6.00 -9.12
CA ASP A 400 4.62 -5.46 -8.05
C ASP A 400 3.81 -4.78 -6.92
N GLU A 401 4.51 -4.26 -5.91
CA GLU A 401 3.91 -3.58 -4.76
C GLU A 401 3.32 -2.22 -5.13
N ALA A 402 3.96 -1.49 -6.05
CA ALA A 402 3.52 -0.17 -6.51
C ALA A 402 2.20 -0.29 -7.28
N ALA A 403 2.09 -1.27 -8.17
CA ALA A 403 0.88 -1.56 -8.92
C ALA A 403 -0.28 -1.97 -7.99
N TYR A 404 -0.01 -2.78 -6.97
CA TYR A 404 -1.01 -3.17 -5.97
C TYR A 404 -1.52 -1.97 -5.17
N ARG A 405 -0.63 -1.06 -4.75
CA ARG A 405 -1.00 0.20 -4.10
C ARG A 405 -1.83 1.08 -5.03
N SER A 406 -1.39 1.26 -6.26
CA SER A 406 -2.09 2.08 -7.27
C SER A 406 -3.52 1.59 -7.52
N LEU A 407 -3.71 0.27 -7.62
CA LEU A 407 -5.04 -0.31 -7.80
C LEU A 407 -5.93 -0.09 -6.57
N THR A 408 -5.36 -0.21 -5.36
CA THR A 408 -6.09 0.09 -4.10
C THR A 408 -6.52 1.56 -4.06
N LEU A 409 -5.63 2.48 -4.43
CA LEU A 409 -5.94 3.92 -4.46
C LEU A 409 -7.02 4.25 -5.50
N SER A 410 -6.91 3.69 -6.70
CA SER A 410 -7.89 3.87 -7.77
C SER A 410 -9.27 3.36 -7.35
N TRP A 411 -9.33 2.17 -6.73
CA TRP A 411 -10.57 1.67 -6.16
C TRP A 411 -11.14 2.64 -5.14
N PHE A 412 -10.33 3.09 -4.17
CA PHE A 412 -10.79 3.98 -3.11
C PHE A 412 -11.39 5.26 -3.67
N GLN A 413 -10.71 5.88 -4.66
CA GLN A 413 -11.15 7.12 -5.31
C GLN A 413 -12.50 7.00 -6.04
N HIS A 414 -12.86 5.80 -6.49
CA HIS A 414 -14.11 5.53 -7.22
C HIS A 414 -15.14 4.73 -6.39
N SER A 415 -14.84 4.50 -5.10
CA SER A 415 -15.68 3.67 -4.25
C SER A 415 -16.86 4.43 -3.63
N PRO A 416 -17.98 3.75 -3.33
CA PRO A 416 -19.02 4.29 -2.48
C PRO A 416 -18.52 4.69 -1.08
N LEU A 417 -17.39 4.11 -0.62
CA LEU A 417 -16.79 4.50 0.65
C LEU A 417 -16.35 5.97 0.64
N LEU A 418 -15.64 6.40 -0.40
CA LEU A 418 -15.25 7.80 -0.53
C LEU A 418 -16.47 8.73 -0.66
N GLU A 419 -17.52 8.29 -1.35
CA GLU A 419 -18.77 9.04 -1.44
C GLU A 419 -19.43 9.19 -0.05
N ALA A 420 -19.46 8.13 0.75
CA ALA A 420 -19.94 8.18 2.13
C ALA A 420 -19.10 9.15 2.98
N LEU A 421 -17.78 9.10 2.85
CA LEU A 421 -16.86 10.01 3.56
C LEU A 421 -17.06 11.47 3.14
N ARG A 422 -17.29 11.77 1.85
CA ARG A 422 -17.65 13.12 1.39
C ARG A 422 -18.94 13.63 2.04
N LYS A 423 -19.96 12.78 2.18
CA LYS A 423 -21.20 13.16 2.89
C LYS A 423 -21.00 13.39 4.39
N LEU A 424 -20.01 12.71 4.99
CA LEU A 424 -19.65 12.89 6.40
C LEU A 424 -18.76 14.13 6.63
N ALA A 425 -18.01 14.57 5.63
CA ALA A 425 -17.09 15.72 5.75
C ALA A 425 -17.78 16.99 6.19
N ASP A 426 -18.98 17.27 5.66
CA ASP A 426 -19.79 18.44 6.02
C ASP A 426 -20.50 18.30 7.38
N LYS A 427 -20.28 17.21 8.08
CA LYS A 427 -20.89 16.91 9.37
C LYS A 427 -19.82 16.93 10.46
N LYS A 428 -20.23 17.31 11.67
CA LYS A 428 -19.34 17.23 12.83
C LYS A 428 -19.23 15.76 13.27
N VAL A 429 -18.27 15.03 12.70
CA VAL A 429 -18.04 13.61 12.99
C VAL A 429 -16.57 13.32 13.29
N ARG A 430 -16.34 12.18 13.91
CA ARG A 430 -15.02 11.61 14.14
C ARG A 430 -14.91 10.31 13.37
N LEU A 431 -13.73 10.09 12.76
CA LEU A 431 -13.44 8.85 12.07
C LEU A 431 -12.37 8.07 12.79
N ILE A 432 -12.50 6.76 12.75
CA ILE A 432 -11.43 5.79 13.02
C ILE A 432 -11.27 4.98 11.73
N ILE A 433 -10.06 4.97 11.17
CA ILE A 433 -9.70 4.10 10.04
C ILE A 433 -8.76 3.03 10.58
N THR A 434 -9.10 1.77 10.35
CA THR A 434 -8.32 0.63 10.83
C THR A 434 -8.52 -0.60 9.92
N THR A 435 -7.87 -1.68 10.25
CA THR A 435 -8.00 -2.99 9.62
C THR A 435 -7.91 -4.09 10.68
N ASP A 436 -8.11 -5.33 10.35
CA ASP A 436 -7.91 -6.50 11.22
C ASP A 436 -6.53 -7.13 11.05
N HIS A 437 -6.00 -7.18 9.84
CA HIS A 437 -4.66 -7.65 9.49
C HIS A 437 -4.22 -7.04 8.16
N GLY A 438 -2.96 -7.27 7.77
CA GLY A 438 -2.50 -6.98 6.43
C GLY A 438 -2.13 -8.25 5.67
N THR A 439 -1.38 -8.10 4.59
CA THR A 439 -0.98 -9.17 3.68
C THR A 439 0.46 -8.97 3.21
N ILE A 440 1.15 -10.06 2.90
CA ILE A 440 2.51 -10.04 2.34
C ILE A 440 2.56 -10.78 1.01
N ARG A 441 3.41 -10.29 0.10
CA ARG A 441 3.75 -10.99 -1.14
C ARG A 441 4.71 -12.12 -0.84
N VAL A 442 4.26 -13.36 -1.00
CA VAL A 442 5.06 -14.54 -0.67
C VAL A 442 6.03 -14.90 -1.80
N LYS A 443 7.26 -15.26 -1.44
CA LYS A 443 8.35 -15.54 -2.39
C LYS A 443 9.00 -16.89 -2.18
N GLU A 444 9.21 -17.30 -0.93
CA GLU A 444 9.97 -18.50 -0.58
C GLU A 444 9.08 -19.62 -0.06
N PRO A 445 9.09 -20.80 -0.72
CA PRO A 445 8.30 -21.93 -0.26
C PRO A 445 8.98 -22.64 0.92
N THR A 446 8.19 -22.97 1.94
CA THR A 446 8.56 -23.86 3.04
C THR A 446 7.78 -25.15 2.95
N LYS A 447 8.48 -26.29 2.98
CA LYS A 447 7.83 -27.62 2.91
C LYS A 447 7.10 -27.94 4.21
N ILE A 448 5.87 -28.40 4.07
CA ILE A 448 5.10 -28.96 5.18
C ILE A 448 4.49 -30.30 4.77
N VAL A 449 4.57 -31.27 5.64
CA VAL A 449 3.91 -32.58 5.51
C VAL A 449 2.95 -32.73 6.67
N GLY A 450 1.74 -33.16 6.42
CA GLY A 450 0.73 -33.38 7.44
C GLY A 450 -0.49 -34.10 6.89
N ASP A 451 -1.48 -34.31 7.74
CA ASP A 451 -2.71 -34.99 7.39
C ASP A 451 -3.51 -34.19 6.33
N ARG A 452 -4.38 -34.87 5.58
CA ARG A 452 -5.26 -34.25 4.56
C ARG A 452 -6.25 -33.24 5.13
N THR A 453 -6.45 -33.24 6.44
CA THR A 453 -7.34 -32.36 7.19
C THR A 453 -6.73 -31.01 7.55
N LEU A 454 -5.48 -30.72 7.09
CA LEU A 454 -4.89 -29.41 7.33
C LEU A 454 -5.66 -28.32 6.57
N ASN A 455 -5.79 -27.14 7.19
CA ASN A 455 -6.41 -25.99 6.56
C ASN A 455 -5.69 -25.59 5.26
N THR A 456 -6.37 -24.90 4.37
CA THR A 456 -5.85 -24.50 3.06
C THR A 456 -4.95 -23.26 3.11
N ASN A 457 -4.96 -22.49 4.20
CA ASN A 457 -4.18 -21.27 4.31
C ASN A 457 -2.68 -21.52 4.08
N LEU A 458 -1.99 -20.60 3.40
CA LEU A 458 -0.59 -20.75 3.03
C LEU A 458 0.39 -20.16 4.04
N ARG A 459 -0.11 -19.39 5.03
CA ARG A 459 0.73 -18.68 5.98
C ARG A 459 0.66 -19.26 7.40
N TYR A 460 -0.39 -20.03 7.69
CA TYR A 460 -0.45 -20.82 8.94
C TYR A 460 -1.05 -22.20 8.66
N LYS A 461 -0.71 -23.13 9.52
CA LYS A 461 -1.29 -24.48 9.56
C LYS A 461 -1.64 -24.85 10.98
N GLN A 462 -2.76 -25.53 11.13
CA GLN A 462 -3.13 -26.18 12.40
C GLN A 462 -3.36 -27.67 12.15
N GLY A 463 -2.97 -28.49 13.10
CA GLY A 463 -3.14 -29.93 12.97
C GLY A 463 -2.23 -30.72 13.90
N LYS A 464 -2.21 -32.04 13.70
CA LYS A 464 -1.33 -32.98 14.40
C LYS A 464 -0.36 -33.64 13.41
N ASN A 465 0.73 -34.21 13.94
CA ASN A 465 1.70 -34.98 13.13
C ASN A 465 2.26 -34.20 11.93
N MET A 466 2.45 -32.90 12.06
CA MET A 466 3.05 -32.09 11.02
C MET A 466 4.58 -32.19 11.06
N ASN A 467 5.21 -32.28 9.87
CA ASN A 467 6.66 -32.29 9.70
C ASN A 467 7.08 -31.08 8.85
N TYR A 468 7.97 -30.28 9.38
CA TYR A 468 8.47 -29.03 8.81
C TYR A 468 9.85 -28.67 9.38
N ASP A 469 10.58 -27.77 8.73
CA ASP A 469 11.81 -27.24 9.30
C ASP A 469 11.47 -26.17 10.39
N LYS A 470 11.83 -26.48 11.64
CA LYS A 470 11.57 -25.62 12.78
C LYS A 470 12.27 -24.25 12.71
N LYS A 471 13.32 -24.11 11.93
CA LYS A 471 14.01 -22.84 11.74
C LYS A 471 13.23 -21.87 10.84
N GLU A 472 12.41 -22.41 9.95
CA GLU A 472 11.65 -21.62 8.98
C GLU A 472 10.29 -21.18 9.47
N VAL A 473 9.83 -21.67 10.61
CA VAL A 473 8.48 -21.45 11.13
C VAL A 473 8.49 -20.99 12.59
N PHE A 474 7.39 -20.40 13.03
CA PHE A 474 7.08 -20.22 14.44
C PHE A 474 6.06 -21.29 14.86
N GLU A 475 6.42 -22.14 15.79
CA GLU A 475 5.61 -23.26 16.30
C GLU A 475 4.99 -22.89 17.65
N ILE A 476 3.67 -22.99 17.77
CA ILE A 476 2.94 -22.95 19.03
C ILE A 476 2.49 -24.39 19.34
N LYS A 477 3.25 -25.06 20.19
CA LYS A 477 3.03 -26.48 20.56
C LYS A 477 1.74 -26.71 21.33
N ASN A 478 1.40 -25.78 22.22
CA ASN A 478 0.16 -25.84 22.95
C ASN A 478 -0.68 -24.60 22.59
N PRO A 479 -1.75 -24.73 21.80
CA PRO A 479 -2.60 -23.63 21.39
C PRO A 479 -3.11 -22.76 22.54
N ALA A 480 -3.36 -23.36 23.72
CA ALA A 480 -3.80 -22.65 24.90
C ALA A 480 -2.79 -21.58 25.38
N ASP A 481 -1.47 -21.74 25.10
CA ASP A 481 -0.46 -20.74 25.44
C ASP A 481 -0.61 -19.43 24.65
N ALA A 482 -1.31 -19.48 23.50
CA ALA A 482 -1.64 -18.34 22.67
C ALA A 482 -3.14 -18.04 22.62
N PHE A 483 -3.92 -18.61 23.53
CA PHE A 483 -5.39 -18.47 23.55
C PHE A 483 -6.04 -18.83 22.22
N LEU A 484 -5.49 -19.84 21.54
CA LEU A 484 -6.05 -20.40 20.30
C LEU A 484 -6.95 -21.60 20.62
N PRO A 485 -7.99 -21.85 19.82
CA PRO A 485 -8.86 -23.01 19.96
C PRO A 485 -8.07 -24.31 19.87
N LYS A 486 -8.46 -25.31 20.66
CA LYS A 486 -7.80 -26.62 20.70
C LYS A 486 -8.82 -27.72 20.57
N GLN A 487 -8.92 -28.30 19.39
CA GLN A 487 -9.87 -29.38 19.10
C GLN A 487 -9.39 -30.77 19.55
N ASN A 488 -8.06 -30.96 19.68
CA ASN A 488 -7.48 -32.22 20.18
C ASN A 488 -6.16 -31.98 20.95
N LEU A 489 -5.76 -32.98 21.76
CA LEU A 489 -4.62 -32.86 22.68
C LEU A 489 -3.27 -32.64 21.97
N SER A 490 -3.11 -33.12 20.75
CA SER A 490 -1.85 -33.07 19.99
C SER A 490 -1.84 -31.99 18.90
N GLN A 491 -2.85 -31.12 18.86
CA GLN A 491 -2.91 -30.03 17.92
C GLN A 491 -1.84 -28.99 18.20
N VAL A 492 -1.14 -28.57 17.14
CA VAL A 492 -0.18 -27.46 17.13
C VAL A 492 -0.56 -26.45 16.06
N PHE A 493 -0.14 -25.20 16.27
CA PHE A 493 -0.20 -24.16 15.23
C PHE A 493 1.20 -23.87 14.74
N VAL A 494 1.34 -23.66 13.44
CA VAL A 494 2.61 -23.37 12.78
C VAL A 494 2.41 -22.17 11.87
N PHE A 495 3.25 -21.16 12.00
CA PHE A 495 3.17 -19.91 11.25
C PHE A 495 4.39 -19.75 10.35
N ALA A 496 4.16 -19.41 9.09
CA ALA A 496 5.22 -19.03 8.19
C ALA A 496 5.75 -17.63 8.57
N LYS A 497 7.05 -17.45 8.48
CA LYS A 497 7.75 -16.20 8.81
C LYS A 497 8.12 -15.45 7.54
N GLN A 498 8.27 -14.11 7.62
CA GLN A 498 8.72 -13.30 6.50
C GLN A 498 7.83 -13.50 5.26
N ASP A 499 8.41 -13.61 4.09
CA ASP A 499 7.73 -13.88 2.83
C ASP A 499 7.61 -15.37 2.47
N LYS A 500 7.75 -16.28 3.47
CA LYS A 500 7.61 -17.72 3.27
C LYS A 500 6.15 -18.14 3.15
N PHE A 501 5.91 -19.25 2.45
CA PHE A 501 4.59 -19.88 2.36
C PHE A 501 4.69 -21.41 2.39
N PHE A 502 3.67 -22.06 2.90
CA PHE A 502 3.63 -23.50 3.02
C PHE A 502 3.26 -24.16 1.69
N ALA A 503 4.07 -25.11 1.28
CA ALA A 503 3.82 -25.95 0.11
C ALA A 503 3.96 -27.44 0.47
N TYR A 504 3.01 -28.25 -0.03
CA TYR A 504 3.05 -29.69 0.16
C TYR A 504 4.07 -30.35 -0.79
N PRO A 505 4.74 -31.44 -0.38
CA PRO A 505 5.70 -32.14 -1.23
C PRO A 505 5.11 -32.70 -2.53
N ASN A 506 3.85 -33.13 -2.49
CA ASN A 506 3.15 -33.63 -3.68
C ASN A 506 2.90 -32.47 -4.64
N ASN A 507 3.37 -32.57 -5.88
CA ASN A 507 3.32 -31.52 -6.89
C ASN A 507 3.98 -30.20 -6.45
N PHE A 508 5.03 -30.26 -5.63
CA PHE A 508 5.69 -29.13 -5.01
C PHE A 508 5.99 -28.00 -6.01
N ASN A 509 6.65 -28.31 -7.12
CA ASN A 509 7.03 -27.30 -8.12
C ASN A 509 5.80 -26.60 -8.74
N HIS A 510 4.72 -27.34 -8.96
CA HIS A 510 3.47 -26.75 -9.46
C HIS A 510 2.90 -25.73 -8.47
N TYR A 511 2.74 -26.10 -7.20
CA TYR A 511 2.22 -25.20 -6.18
C TYR A 511 3.16 -24.02 -5.89
N VAL A 512 4.47 -24.23 -5.93
CA VAL A 512 5.45 -23.16 -5.79
C VAL A 512 5.29 -22.14 -6.91
N THR A 513 5.20 -22.57 -8.16
CA THR A 513 5.01 -21.66 -9.29
C THR A 513 3.67 -20.94 -9.22
N TYR A 514 2.62 -21.63 -8.79
CA TYR A 514 1.27 -21.06 -8.70
C TYR A 514 1.15 -19.98 -7.61
N TYR A 515 1.71 -20.23 -6.41
CA TYR A 515 1.55 -19.34 -5.26
C TYR A 515 2.67 -18.30 -5.09
N LYS A 516 3.82 -18.50 -5.72
CA LYS A 516 4.91 -17.51 -5.68
C LYS A 516 4.44 -16.16 -6.20
N ASN A 517 4.80 -15.09 -5.50
CA ASN A 517 4.41 -13.71 -5.75
C ASN A 517 2.92 -13.42 -5.54
N THR A 518 2.11 -14.33 -4.98
CA THR A 518 0.75 -14.00 -4.56
C THR A 518 0.74 -13.27 -3.22
N LEU A 519 -0.35 -12.58 -2.93
CA LEU A 519 -0.57 -11.90 -1.66
C LEU A 519 -1.25 -12.86 -0.69
N GLN A 520 -0.66 -13.07 0.48
CA GLN A 520 -1.12 -14.04 1.46
C GLN A 520 -1.06 -13.45 2.87
N HIS A 521 -1.88 -13.96 3.78
CA HIS A 521 -1.96 -13.53 5.17
C HIS A 521 -2.18 -14.72 6.10
N GLY A 522 -1.92 -14.55 7.39
CA GLY A 522 -2.07 -15.60 8.40
C GLY A 522 -0.79 -15.87 9.20
N GLY A 523 0.36 -15.36 8.76
CA GLY A 523 1.68 -15.60 9.33
C GLY A 523 2.31 -14.39 10.02
N ILE A 524 3.65 -14.35 10.02
CA ILE A 524 4.45 -13.34 10.70
C ILE A 524 5.25 -12.53 9.70
N SER A 525 4.84 -11.30 9.51
CA SER A 525 5.58 -10.25 8.81
C SER A 525 5.20 -8.87 9.36
N LEU A 526 6.00 -7.85 9.05
CA LEU A 526 5.68 -6.45 9.37
C LEU A 526 4.33 -6.07 8.74
N GLU A 527 4.13 -6.44 7.49
CA GLU A 527 2.96 -6.10 6.68
C GLU A 527 1.66 -6.76 7.19
N GLU A 528 1.75 -7.99 7.70
CA GLU A 528 0.59 -8.73 8.23
C GLU A 528 0.21 -8.30 9.63
N MET A 529 1.20 -8.02 10.51
CA MET A 529 1.00 -7.86 11.95
C MET A 529 0.97 -6.40 12.41
N ILE A 530 1.73 -5.50 11.79
CA ILE A 530 1.77 -4.09 12.19
C ILE A 530 0.79 -3.31 11.32
N VAL A 531 -0.38 -3.03 11.87
CA VAL A 531 -1.52 -2.55 11.10
C VAL A 531 -2.03 -1.18 11.57
N PRO A 532 -2.62 -0.36 10.69
CA PRO A 532 -2.98 1.02 10.98
C PRO A 532 -4.16 1.16 11.96
N TYR A 533 -4.05 2.17 12.81
CA TYR A 533 -5.12 2.76 13.58
C TYR A 533 -4.98 4.29 13.48
N ALA A 534 -5.83 4.91 12.70
CA ALA A 534 -5.81 6.34 12.47
C ALA A 534 -7.09 7.01 12.95
N THR A 535 -6.98 8.19 13.57
CA THR A 535 -8.13 9.00 13.97
C THR A 535 -8.16 10.31 13.20
N LEU A 536 -9.36 10.69 12.72
CA LEU A 536 -9.55 11.90 11.93
C LEU A 536 -10.79 12.67 12.44
N VAL A 537 -10.77 13.98 12.21
CA VAL A 537 -11.89 14.87 12.50
C VAL A 537 -12.30 15.62 11.24
N SER A 538 -13.60 15.77 11.01
CA SER A 538 -14.13 16.61 9.92
C SER A 538 -13.62 18.06 10.09
N LYS A 539 -13.27 18.70 8.98
CA LYS A 539 -12.79 20.09 8.96
C LYS A 539 -13.90 21.11 9.20
#